data_2f12e38358ff24f7a5b0fd8d03642862
#
_entry.id   2f12e38358ff24f7a5b0fd8d03642862
#
_cell.length_a   1.000
_cell.length_b   1.000
_cell.length_c   1.000
_cell.angle_alpha   90.00
_cell.angle_beta   90.00
_cell.angle_gamma   90.00
#
_symmetry.space_group_name_H-M   'P 1'
#
loop_
_entity.id
_entity.type
_entity.pdbx_description
1 polymer ?
#
loop_
_entity_poly.entity_id
_entity_poly.type
_entity_poly.pdbx_seq_one_letter_code
_entity_poly.pdbx_strand_id
1 'polypeptide(L)'
;MKTTLKYLLTATAASLVMTVSAYAAGPEIVKGPSKDAQCFKPLTAETKFFQWPKKEGPYRIALANGFIGNTWRIQMIQTAKAYAALPEVKAKLKEFKVVSTGDDVAAQIAAVDNFINSGYDAIVVNAQNPTAFKPVIKRANAAGVILVAFDNTLDTDEAINVNVDQKGLGELWGNWLVKNVPGNKGKLLEVRGVTGTSVDRDRHEGIQEVLKKSGGNWETVEVVGRWDDGTAQKVVADAIAVHKRFDGVSVQGGSTGTVRAMIDAKHPFVPVGGETENGFRKLCSQYSKEGLKCTSAGTGPAQVAVAIKTAIAALEGEVVPQSISLPLSVVEDPDFKDGDSFYSKETDNFFVGNSFPTCGINFTAQEIMGQSKADQ
;
A
#
# COMPACT_ATOMS: atom_id res chain seq x y z
N MET A 1 78.51 -22.73 48.80
CA MET A 1 77.66 -23.36 47.79
C MET A 1 76.30 -22.73 47.86
N LYS A 2 75.94 -21.84 46.91
CA LYS A 2 74.64 -21.18 46.84
C LYS A 2 73.99 -21.58 45.52
N THR A 3 72.90 -22.37 45.59
CA THR A 3 72.14 -22.87 44.42
C THR A 3 71.02 -21.92 44.13
N THR A 4 71.08 -21.25 42.98
CA THR A 4 70.05 -20.33 42.53
C THR A 4 69.01 -21.04 41.68
N LEU A 5 67.76 -21.12 42.13
CA LEU A 5 66.63 -21.71 41.42
C LEU A 5 65.99 -20.66 40.54
N LYS A 6 66.00 -20.85 39.18
CA LYS A 6 65.37 -20.00 38.21
C LYS A 6 63.93 -20.51 37.95
N TYR A 7 62.94 -19.75 38.29
CA TYR A 7 61.56 -19.98 37.88
C TYR A 7 61.29 -19.39 36.47
N LEU A 8 60.96 -20.24 35.48
CA LEU A 8 60.40 -19.80 34.19
C LEU A 8 58.92 -19.62 34.37
N LEU A 9 58.44 -18.35 34.23
CA LEU A 9 57.04 -18.06 34.04
C LEU A 9 56.73 -18.15 32.55
N THR A 10 55.95 -19.15 32.17
CA THR A 10 55.31 -19.24 30.85
C THR A 10 53.96 -18.51 30.89
N ALA A 11 53.89 -17.32 30.29
CA ALA A 11 52.65 -16.59 30.09
C ALA A 11 51.94 -17.12 28.87
N THR A 12 50.86 -17.85 29.07
CA THR A 12 49.94 -18.26 28.01
C THR A 12 48.99 -17.08 27.70
N ALA A 13 49.23 -16.38 26.59
CA ALA A 13 48.30 -15.38 26.05
C ALA A 13 47.13 -16.13 25.42
N ALA A 14 45.99 -16.11 26.09
CA ALA A 14 44.72 -16.55 25.51
C ALA A 14 44.19 -15.42 24.58
N SER A 15 44.38 -15.60 23.27
CA SER A 15 43.79 -14.72 22.27
C SER A 15 42.28 -14.95 22.21
N LEU A 16 41.51 -14.01 22.77
CA LEU A 16 40.06 -13.98 22.63
C LEU A 16 39.75 -13.54 21.19
N VAL A 17 39.46 -14.48 20.31
CA VAL A 17 38.96 -14.18 18.97
C VAL A 17 37.49 -13.72 19.14
N MET A 18 37.28 -12.42 19.24
CA MET A 18 35.97 -11.84 19.05
C MET A 18 35.59 -12.03 17.58
N THR A 19 34.74 -13.00 17.30
CA THR A 19 34.02 -13.07 16.03
C THR A 19 33.05 -11.91 15.99
N VAL A 20 33.48 -10.78 15.44
CA VAL A 20 32.59 -9.72 15.00
C VAL A 20 31.80 -10.33 13.85
N SER A 21 30.56 -10.73 14.11
CA SER A 21 29.61 -11.03 13.05
C SER A 21 29.43 -9.72 12.30
N ALA A 22 30.13 -9.56 11.18
CA ALA A 22 29.84 -8.48 10.24
C ALA A 22 28.45 -8.76 9.68
N TYR A 23 27.44 -8.12 10.28
CA TYR A 23 26.14 -8.03 9.62
C TYR A 23 26.39 -7.28 8.32
N ALA A 24 26.21 -7.98 7.20
CA ALA A 24 26.25 -7.35 5.89
C ALA A 24 25.19 -6.26 5.85
N ALA A 25 25.60 -5.05 5.51
CA ALA A 25 24.71 -3.92 5.39
C ALA A 25 23.77 -4.13 4.20
N GLY A 26 22.49 -4.41 4.46
CA GLY A 26 21.47 -4.62 3.45
C GLY A 26 21.35 -6.05 2.91
N PRO A 27 20.45 -6.26 1.95
CA PRO A 27 20.23 -7.56 1.32
C PRO A 27 21.31 -7.91 0.30
N GLU A 28 21.55 -9.20 0.13
CA GLU A 28 22.27 -9.71 -1.05
C GLU A 28 21.31 -9.74 -2.25
N ILE A 29 21.83 -9.40 -3.44
CA ILE A 29 21.10 -9.57 -4.70
C ILE A 29 21.36 -10.99 -5.18
N VAL A 30 20.28 -11.76 -5.30
CA VAL A 30 20.34 -13.19 -5.64
C VAL A 30 19.50 -13.52 -6.86
N LYS A 31 19.58 -14.76 -7.34
CA LYS A 31 18.68 -15.26 -8.40
C LYS A 31 17.35 -15.70 -7.80
N GLY A 32 16.24 -15.31 -8.45
CA GLY A 32 14.92 -15.83 -8.17
C GLY A 32 14.68 -17.24 -8.74
N PRO A 33 13.47 -17.74 -8.63
CA PRO A 33 12.32 -17.12 -8.01
C PRO A 33 12.28 -17.26 -6.48
N SER A 34 11.31 -16.59 -5.83
CA SER A 34 10.97 -16.82 -4.43
C SER A 34 10.39 -18.22 -4.23
N LYS A 35 10.52 -18.76 -3.00
CA LYS A 35 9.90 -20.03 -2.61
C LYS A 35 8.36 -19.98 -2.79
N ASP A 36 7.74 -18.86 -2.40
CA ASP A 36 6.29 -18.58 -2.59
C ASP A 36 6.08 -17.65 -3.81
N ALA A 37 6.51 -18.12 -4.99
CA ALA A 37 6.49 -17.31 -6.22
C ALA A 37 5.09 -16.89 -6.69
N GLN A 38 4.04 -17.57 -6.23
CA GLN A 38 2.66 -17.20 -6.56
C GLN A 38 2.16 -16.03 -5.73
N CYS A 39 2.59 -15.93 -4.47
CA CYS A 39 2.33 -14.79 -3.61
C CYS A 39 3.29 -13.63 -3.91
N PHE A 40 4.58 -13.93 -4.01
CA PHE A 40 5.63 -12.93 -4.23
C PHE A 40 5.96 -12.82 -5.72
N LYS A 41 5.00 -12.36 -6.50
CA LYS A 41 5.16 -12.16 -7.93
C LYS A 41 5.97 -10.88 -8.18
N PRO A 42 7.09 -10.91 -8.93
CA PRO A 42 7.85 -9.70 -9.26
C PRO A 42 7.00 -8.74 -10.09
N LEU A 43 7.19 -7.44 -9.87
CA LEU A 43 6.45 -6.39 -10.58
C LEU A 43 6.77 -6.39 -12.08
N THR A 44 8.06 -6.55 -12.44
CA THR A 44 8.55 -6.66 -13.82
C THR A 44 9.54 -7.81 -13.95
N ALA A 45 9.87 -8.17 -15.18
CA ALA A 45 10.89 -9.21 -15.45
C ALA A 45 12.29 -8.82 -14.95
N GLU A 46 12.58 -7.52 -14.84
CA GLU A 46 13.85 -6.96 -14.41
C GLU A 46 13.93 -6.78 -12.89
N THR A 47 12.84 -7.08 -12.15
CA THR A 47 12.81 -6.97 -10.70
C THR A 47 13.93 -7.80 -10.06
N LYS A 48 14.78 -7.16 -9.26
CA LYS A 48 15.83 -7.82 -8.48
C LYS A 48 15.22 -8.70 -7.39
N PHE A 49 15.96 -9.72 -6.98
CA PHE A 49 15.58 -10.53 -5.82
C PHE A 49 16.58 -10.31 -4.70
N PHE A 50 16.06 -10.19 -3.50
CA PHE A 50 16.80 -9.93 -2.27
C PHE A 50 16.80 -11.16 -1.37
N GLN A 51 17.88 -11.34 -0.63
CA GLN A 51 18.00 -12.29 0.46
C GLN A 51 18.77 -11.68 1.61
N TRP A 52 18.23 -11.76 2.82
CA TRP A 52 18.93 -11.41 4.06
C TRP A 52 19.43 -12.66 4.77
N PRO A 53 20.46 -12.56 5.61
CA PRO A 53 20.80 -13.62 6.56
C PRO A 53 19.57 -13.95 7.43
N LYS A 54 19.29 -15.25 7.58
CA LYS A 54 18.19 -15.70 8.43
C LYS A 54 18.39 -15.19 9.86
N LYS A 55 17.34 -14.62 10.43
CA LYS A 55 17.26 -14.28 11.86
C LYS A 55 16.45 -15.33 12.62
N GLU A 56 16.84 -15.59 13.86
CA GLU A 56 16.03 -16.44 14.75
C GLU A 56 14.88 -15.61 15.36
N GLY A 57 13.66 -16.16 15.32
CA GLY A 57 12.49 -15.55 15.92
C GLY A 57 12.38 -15.78 17.44
N PRO A 58 11.33 -15.30 18.10
CA PRO A 58 10.24 -14.51 17.52
C PRO A 58 10.61 -13.04 17.25
N TYR A 59 10.00 -12.44 16.24
CA TYR A 59 10.38 -11.14 15.68
C TYR A 59 9.62 -9.97 16.28
N ARG A 60 10.25 -8.78 16.28
CA ARG A 60 9.60 -7.49 16.53
C ARG A 60 9.36 -6.80 15.20
N ILE A 61 8.10 -6.61 14.83
CA ILE A 61 7.69 -5.97 13.57
C ILE A 61 6.86 -4.73 13.88
N ALA A 62 7.14 -3.62 13.20
CA ALA A 62 6.36 -2.40 13.30
C ALA A 62 5.63 -2.09 11.99
N LEU A 63 4.47 -1.43 12.10
CA LEU A 63 3.77 -0.77 11.01
C LEU A 63 3.84 0.74 11.25
N ALA A 64 4.61 1.44 10.42
CA ALA A 64 4.72 2.90 10.40
C ALA A 64 3.78 3.45 9.33
N ASN A 65 2.56 3.83 9.73
CA ASN A 65 1.59 4.47 8.87
C ASN A 65 1.77 5.99 8.90
N GLY A 66 1.58 6.66 7.77
CA GLY A 66 1.49 8.11 7.69
C GLY A 66 0.08 8.62 7.95
N PHE A 67 -0.57 9.13 6.91
CA PHE A 67 -1.95 9.62 6.94
C PHE A 67 -2.95 8.56 7.45
N ILE A 68 -3.89 8.96 8.30
CA ILE A 68 -4.95 8.08 8.85
C ILE A 68 -6.36 8.67 8.65
N GLY A 69 -6.51 9.73 7.87
CA GLY A 69 -7.74 10.50 7.72
C GLY A 69 -8.84 9.83 6.90
N ASN A 70 -8.69 8.57 6.46
CA ASN A 70 -9.72 7.88 5.69
C ASN A 70 -9.98 6.45 6.18
N THR A 71 -11.09 5.89 5.75
CA THR A 71 -11.56 4.56 6.16
C THR A 71 -10.69 3.42 5.62
N TRP A 72 -10.05 3.59 4.45
CA TRP A 72 -9.09 2.63 3.91
C TRP A 72 -7.91 2.41 4.88
N ARG A 73 -7.34 3.49 5.43
CA ARG A 73 -6.22 3.41 6.39
C ARG A 73 -6.65 2.78 7.70
N ILE A 74 -7.86 3.07 8.17
CA ILE A 74 -8.43 2.42 9.37
C ILE A 74 -8.59 0.92 9.14
N GLN A 75 -9.20 0.53 8.01
CA GLN A 75 -9.38 -0.89 7.67
C GLN A 75 -8.04 -1.59 7.44
N MET A 76 -7.04 -0.91 6.88
CA MET A 76 -5.68 -1.41 6.73
C MET A 76 -5.04 -1.74 8.09
N ILE A 77 -5.14 -0.85 9.08
CA ILE A 77 -4.63 -1.11 10.43
C ILE A 77 -5.36 -2.30 11.06
N GLN A 78 -6.67 -2.38 10.92
CA GLN A 78 -7.46 -3.51 11.40
C GLN A 78 -7.05 -4.82 10.73
N THR A 79 -6.82 -4.80 9.42
CA THR A 79 -6.35 -5.99 8.68
C THR A 79 -4.93 -6.40 9.10
N ALA A 80 -4.03 -5.46 9.33
CA ALA A 80 -2.69 -5.75 9.85
C ALA A 80 -2.75 -6.47 11.20
N LYS A 81 -3.63 -6.02 12.11
CA LYS A 81 -3.84 -6.66 13.42
C LYS A 81 -4.50 -8.02 13.29
N ALA A 82 -5.49 -8.17 12.40
CA ALA A 82 -6.11 -9.47 12.13
C ALA A 82 -5.06 -10.48 11.64
N TYR A 83 -4.19 -10.05 10.71
CA TYR A 83 -3.11 -10.90 10.22
C TYR A 83 -2.09 -11.25 11.30
N ALA A 84 -1.65 -10.29 12.10
CA ALA A 84 -0.73 -10.53 13.21
C ALA A 84 -1.32 -11.43 14.32
N ALA A 85 -2.65 -11.51 14.41
CA ALA A 85 -3.37 -12.35 15.38
C ALA A 85 -3.56 -13.80 14.91
N LEU A 86 -3.35 -14.12 13.61
CA LEU A 86 -3.41 -15.50 13.11
C LEU A 86 -2.43 -16.38 13.89
N PRO A 87 -2.83 -17.59 14.34
CA PRO A 87 -2.01 -18.43 15.20
C PRO A 87 -0.59 -18.66 14.69
N GLU A 88 -0.45 -18.95 13.39
CA GLU A 88 0.82 -19.20 12.72
C GLU A 88 1.69 -17.96 12.56
N VAL A 89 1.08 -16.77 12.48
CA VAL A 89 1.79 -15.48 12.42
C VAL A 89 2.18 -15.05 13.83
N LYS A 90 1.24 -15.12 14.77
CA LYS A 90 1.45 -14.77 16.18
C LYS A 90 2.59 -15.56 16.81
N ALA A 91 2.72 -16.85 16.47
CA ALA A 91 3.82 -17.70 16.95
C ALA A 91 5.21 -17.21 16.52
N LYS A 92 5.29 -16.44 15.42
CA LYS A 92 6.52 -15.84 14.90
C LYS A 92 6.80 -14.43 15.44
N LEU A 93 5.82 -13.82 16.13
CA LEU A 93 5.92 -12.44 16.58
C LEU A 93 6.17 -12.35 18.08
N LYS A 94 7.23 -11.65 18.47
CA LYS A 94 7.46 -11.19 19.85
C LYS A 94 6.65 -9.93 20.13
N GLU A 95 6.53 -9.06 19.15
CA GLU A 95 5.81 -7.79 19.22
C GLU A 95 5.36 -7.37 17.84
N PHE A 96 4.12 -6.88 17.72
CA PHE A 96 3.63 -6.17 16.55
C PHE A 96 3.10 -4.81 17.00
N LYS A 97 3.70 -3.73 16.52
CA LYS A 97 3.33 -2.36 16.92
C LYS A 97 2.89 -1.53 15.73
N VAL A 98 1.86 -0.72 15.91
CA VAL A 98 1.33 0.20 14.91
C VAL A 98 1.50 1.63 15.42
N VAL A 99 2.00 2.52 14.54
CA VAL A 99 2.09 3.97 14.80
C VAL A 99 1.63 4.71 13.56
N SER A 100 0.77 5.72 13.74
CA SER A 100 0.34 6.65 12.71
C SER A 100 0.83 8.06 13.03
N THR A 101 1.42 8.74 12.05
CA THR A 101 2.09 10.04 12.24
C THR A 101 1.38 11.20 11.55
N GLY A 102 0.26 10.94 10.88
CA GLY A 102 -0.44 11.95 10.09
C GLY A 102 0.29 12.31 8.81
N ASP A 103 0.12 13.55 8.36
CA ASP A 103 0.71 14.05 7.10
C ASP A 103 2.19 14.47 7.26
N ASP A 104 2.73 14.43 8.46
CA ASP A 104 4.10 14.87 8.74
C ASP A 104 5.13 13.81 8.34
N VAL A 105 5.82 14.06 7.22
CA VAL A 105 6.88 13.19 6.69
C VAL A 105 8.05 13.06 7.67
N ALA A 106 8.43 14.14 8.35
CA ALA A 106 9.55 14.11 9.29
C ALA A 106 9.20 13.29 10.53
N ALA A 107 7.97 13.40 11.03
CA ALA A 107 7.47 12.56 12.12
C ALA A 107 7.44 11.08 11.73
N GLN A 108 7.07 10.73 10.49
CA GLN A 108 7.10 9.35 10.04
C GLN A 108 8.52 8.81 9.94
N ILE A 109 9.46 9.57 9.41
CA ILE A 109 10.88 9.19 9.37
C ILE A 109 11.42 9.00 10.79
N ALA A 110 11.10 9.91 11.73
CA ALA A 110 11.51 9.80 13.12
C ALA A 110 10.92 8.54 13.81
N ALA A 111 9.67 8.19 13.51
CA ALA A 111 9.06 6.95 14.01
C ALA A 111 9.79 5.70 13.49
N VAL A 112 10.17 5.67 12.21
CA VAL A 112 10.97 4.58 11.63
C VAL A 112 12.36 4.51 12.29
N ASP A 113 13.04 5.64 12.47
CA ASP A 113 14.34 5.70 13.19
C ASP A 113 14.22 5.18 14.64
N ASN A 114 13.14 5.54 15.33
CA ASN A 114 12.88 5.05 16.68
C ASN A 114 12.70 3.52 16.71
N PHE A 115 12.03 2.92 15.72
CA PHE A 115 11.92 1.47 15.62
C PHE A 115 13.28 0.80 15.35
N ILE A 116 14.09 1.38 14.44
CA ILE A 116 15.46 0.89 14.18
C ILE A 116 16.27 0.90 15.48
N ASN A 117 16.31 2.04 16.18
CA ASN A 117 17.07 2.22 17.41
C ASN A 117 16.56 1.37 18.59
N SER A 118 15.27 1.01 18.57
CA SER A 118 14.64 0.15 19.58
C SER A 118 14.80 -1.35 19.28
N GLY A 119 15.54 -1.72 18.21
CA GLY A 119 15.85 -3.10 17.87
C GLY A 119 14.66 -3.88 17.31
N TYR A 120 13.83 -3.24 16.48
CA TYR A 120 12.87 -3.95 15.67
C TYR A 120 13.57 -4.68 14.52
N ASP A 121 13.05 -5.84 14.13
CA ASP A 121 13.64 -6.68 13.09
C ASP A 121 13.19 -6.28 11.70
N ALA A 122 11.94 -5.84 11.57
CA ALA A 122 11.40 -5.32 10.32
C ALA A 122 10.41 -4.17 10.58
N ILE A 123 10.30 -3.28 9.58
CA ILE A 123 9.36 -2.16 9.59
C ILE A 123 8.59 -2.18 8.28
N VAL A 124 7.27 -2.30 8.38
CA VAL A 124 6.34 -2.15 7.25
C VAL A 124 5.92 -0.70 7.22
N VAL A 125 6.03 -0.03 6.07
CA VAL A 125 5.76 1.42 5.96
C VAL A 125 4.78 1.71 4.83
N ASN A 126 3.76 2.52 5.13
CA ASN A 126 2.91 3.16 4.13
C ASN A 126 3.38 4.62 4.02
N ALA A 127 4.25 4.89 3.04
CA ALA A 127 5.08 6.08 3.02
C ALA A 127 4.28 7.35 2.68
N GLN A 128 4.49 8.42 3.45
CA GLN A 128 3.88 9.72 3.18
C GLN A 128 4.57 10.48 2.04
N ASN A 129 5.82 10.13 1.76
CA ASN A 129 6.58 10.69 0.65
C ASN A 129 7.54 9.63 0.06
N PRO A 130 7.58 9.42 -1.27
CA PRO A 130 8.35 8.34 -1.88
C PRO A 130 9.86 8.53 -1.85
N THR A 131 10.36 9.77 -1.75
CA THR A 131 11.80 10.08 -1.90
C THR A 131 12.50 10.48 -0.61
N ALA A 132 11.75 10.94 0.39
CA ALA A 132 12.32 11.46 1.64
C ALA A 132 12.97 10.38 2.53
N PHE A 133 12.68 9.11 2.28
CA PHE A 133 13.15 7.99 3.10
C PHE A 133 14.57 7.51 2.80
N LYS A 134 15.24 7.99 1.76
CA LYS A 134 16.59 7.52 1.38
C LYS A 134 17.59 7.45 2.54
N PRO A 135 17.70 8.45 3.44
CA PRO A 135 18.65 8.39 4.57
C PRO A 135 18.27 7.31 5.60
N VAL A 136 16.96 7.13 5.89
CA VAL A 136 16.52 6.16 6.89
C VAL A 136 16.59 4.72 6.35
N ILE A 137 16.39 4.51 5.04
CA ILE A 137 16.62 3.21 4.39
C ILE A 137 18.07 2.75 4.59
N LYS A 138 19.05 3.65 4.38
CA LYS A 138 20.46 3.34 4.60
C LYS A 138 20.75 2.97 6.06
N ARG A 139 20.12 3.67 7.02
CA ARG A 139 20.26 3.33 8.44
C ARG A 139 19.62 1.97 8.78
N ALA A 140 18.44 1.69 8.25
CA ALA A 140 17.78 0.39 8.41
C ALA A 140 18.67 -0.74 7.88
N ASN A 141 19.15 -0.60 6.65
CA ASN A 141 20.06 -1.57 6.03
C ASN A 141 21.35 -1.76 6.86
N ALA A 142 21.98 -0.67 7.32
CA ALA A 142 23.19 -0.74 8.15
C ALA A 142 22.92 -1.42 9.50
N ALA A 143 21.72 -1.30 10.06
CA ALA A 143 21.30 -1.96 11.29
C ALA A 143 20.77 -3.40 11.06
N GLY A 144 20.70 -3.87 9.82
CA GLY A 144 20.10 -5.16 9.47
C GLY A 144 18.59 -5.22 9.72
N VAL A 145 17.90 -4.08 9.68
CA VAL A 145 16.44 -3.97 9.81
C VAL A 145 15.81 -3.99 8.43
N ILE A 146 14.86 -4.90 8.20
CA ILE A 146 14.19 -5.04 6.91
C ILE A 146 13.09 -3.98 6.79
N LEU A 147 13.14 -3.19 5.71
CA LEU A 147 12.11 -2.19 5.42
C LEU A 147 11.28 -2.64 4.23
N VAL A 148 9.95 -2.72 4.44
CA VAL A 148 8.97 -3.11 3.43
C VAL A 148 7.95 -1.98 3.28
N ALA A 149 8.01 -1.26 2.16
CA ALA A 149 6.98 -0.29 1.81
C ALA A 149 5.82 -0.97 1.09
N PHE A 150 4.62 -0.48 1.30
CA PHE A 150 3.43 -0.98 0.61
C PHE A 150 2.46 0.15 0.29
N ASP A 151 1.59 -0.05 -0.71
CA ASP A 151 0.61 0.94 -1.19
C ASP A 151 1.30 2.23 -1.63
N ASN A 152 1.53 3.19 -0.76
CA ASN A 152 2.43 4.30 -1.03
C ASN A 152 3.87 3.81 -0.88
N THR A 153 4.45 3.39 -1.99
CA THR A 153 5.79 2.82 -2.07
C THR A 153 6.88 3.89 -2.08
N LEU A 154 8.11 3.42 -1.99
CA LEU A 154 9.32 4.25 -2.00
C LEU A 154 10.00 4.21 -3.37
N ASP A 155 10.44 5.35 -3.85
CA ASP A 155 11.23 5.48 -5.09
C ASP A 155 12.70 5.05 -4.82
N THR A 156 12.89 3.74 -4.61
CA THR A 156 14.18 3.13 -4.27
C THR A 156 14.25 1.69 -4.73
N ASP A 157 15.46 1.22 -4.96
CA ASP A 157 15.80 -0.18 -5.15
C ASP A 157 16.58 -0.79 -3.96
N GLU A 158 16.60 -0.10 -2.81
CA GLU A 158 17.29 -0.52 -1.57
C GLU A 158 16.33 -1.03 -0.48
N ALA A 159 15.02 -1.03 -0.73
CA ALA A 159 13.98 -1.55 0.16
C ALA A 159 12.96 -2.36 -0.65
N ILE A 160 12.17 -3.20 0.05
CA ILE A 160 11.10 -3.96 -0.60
C ILE A 160 9.89 -3.05 -0.82
N ASN A 161 9.26 -3.15 -1.98
CA ASN A 161 8.00 -2.51 -2.31
C ASN A 161 6.92 -3.57 -2.61
N VAL A 162 5.74 -3.45 -1.99
CA VAL A 162 4.57 -4.33 -2.20
C VAL A 162 3.42 -3.46 -2.69
N ASN A 163 3.03 -3.60 -3.93
CA ASN A 163 1.96 -2.76 -4.49
C ASN A 163 1.31 -3.42 -5.71
N VAL A 164 0.22 -2.84 -6.15
CA VAL A 164 -0.26 -2.98 -7.53
C VAL A 164 0.50 -2.03 -8.44
N ASP A 165 0.37 -2.21 -9.74
CA ASP A 165 0.81 -1.20 -10.70
C ASP A 165 -0.14 0.01 -10.64
N GLN A 166 0.22 1.03 -9.86
CA GLN A 166 -0.62 2.22 -9.66
C GLN A 166 -0.72 3.08 -10.93
N LYS A 167 0.33 3.11 -11.74
CA LYS A 167 0.28 3.80 -13.04
C LYS A 167 -0.63 3.04 -14.00
N GLY A 168 -0.49 1.72 -14.08
CA GLY A 168 -1.39 0.86 -14.83
C GLY A 168 -2.85 0.95 -14.38
N LEU A 169 -3.11 1.16 -13.09
CA LEU A 169 -4.46 1.45 -12.59
C LEU A 169 -5.00 2.78 -13.13
N GLY A 170 -4.18 3.83 -13.12
CA GLY A 170 -4.53 5.10 -13.75
C GLY A 170 -4.80 4.95 -15.25
N GLU A 171 -3.96 4.19 -15.95
CA GLU A 171 -4.16 3.87 -17.38
C GLU A 171 -5.46 3.09 -17.62
N LEU A 172 -5.83 2.17 -16.73
CA LEU A 172 -7.09 1.43 -16.80
C LEU A 172 -8.28 2.39 -16.75
N TRP A 173 -8.33 3.29 -15.76
CA TRP A 173 -9.40 4.29 -15.66
C TRP A 173 -9.41 5.22 -16.87
N GLY A 174 -8.25 5.70 -17.33
CA GLY A 174 -8.12 6.53 -18.50
C GLY A 174 -8.66 5.85 -19.77
N ASN A 175 -8.25 4.62 -20.04
CA ASN A 175 -8.70 3.84 -21.19
C ASN A 175 -10.23 3.57 -21.13
N TRP A 176 -10.74 3.27 -19.95
CA TRP A 176 -12.16 3.05 -19.76
C TRP A 176 -12.97 4.34 -20.03
N LEU A 177 -12.50 5.49 -19.56
CA LEU A 177 -13.11 6.79 -19.82
C LEU A 177 -13.08 7.14 -21.30
N VAL A 178 -11.95 6.98 -21.97
CA VAL A 178 -11.81 7.18 -23.42
C VAL A 178 -12.83 6.36 -24.21
N LYS A 179 -13.09 5.11 -23.79
CA LYS A 179 -14.06 4.21 -24.41
C LYS A 179 -15.52 4.60 -24.14
N ASN A 180 -15.83 5.10 -22.94
CA ASN A 180 -17.20 5.27 -22.46
C ASN A 180 -17.70 6.72 -22.55
N VAL A 181 -16.82 7.72 -22.66
CA VAL A 181 -17.23 9.12 -22.87
C VAL A 181 -17.47 9.34 -24.38
N PRO A 182 -18.66 9.82 -24.77
CA PRO A 182 -19.01 9.98 -26.20
C PRO A 182 -18.02 10.85 -26.95
N GLY A 183 -17.52 10.34 -28.06
CA GLY A 183 -16.60 11.07 -28.94
C GLY A 183 -15.19 11.23 -28.41
N ASN A 184 -14.81 10.54 -27.33
CA ASN A 184 -13.47 10.58 -26.73
C ASN A 184 -13.00 12.05 -26.52
N LYS A 185 -13.85 12.87 -25.92
CA LYS A 185 -13.55 14.28 -25.67
C LYS A 185 -14.47 14.87 -24.62
N GLY A 186 -14.04 15.95 -24.00
CA GLY A 186 -14.86 16.67 -23.02
C GLY A 186 -14.06 17.14 -21.81
N LYS A 187 -14.80 17.49 -20.78
CA LYS A 187 -14.24 17.95 -19.52
C LYS A 187 -14.23 16.80 -18.51
N LEU A 188 -13.03 16.37 -18.13
CA LEU A 188 -12.81 15.40 -17.08
C LEU A 188 -12.72 16.09 -15.72
N LEU A 189 -13.46 15.60 -14.74
CA LEU A 189 -13.17 15.89 -13.32
C LEU A 189 -12.24 14.81 -12.77
N GLU A 190 -11.05 15.18 -12.36
CA GLU A 190 -10.12 14.29 -11.69
C GLU A 190 -10.08 14.59 -10.19
N VAL A 191 -10.57 13.66 -9.37
CA VAL A 191 -10.56 13.76 -7.91
C VAL A 191 -9.30 13.07 -7.38
N ARG A 192 -8.32 13.90 -7.06
CA ARG A 192 -6.97 13.50 -6.65
C ARG A 192 -6.93 12.98 -5.21
N GLY A 193 -5.89 12.21 -4.91
CA GLY A 193 -5.60 11.66 -3.59
C GLY A 193 -4.89 12.63 -2.64
N VAL A 194 -3.99 12.09 -1.81
CA VAL A 194 -3.13 12.88 -0.91
C VAL A 194 -1.89 13.31 -1.69
N THR A 195 -1.77 14.60 -1.91
CA THR A 195 -0.68 15.20 -2.68
C THR A 195 0.70 14.84 -2.11
N GLY A 196 1.63 14.51 -2.99
CA GLY A 196 3.03 14.20 -2.64
C GLY A 196 3.30 12.72 -2.37
N THR A 197 2.28 11.86 -2.40
CA THR A 197 2.41 10.41 -2.31
C THR A 197 2.64 9.76 -3.68
N SER A 198 3.25 8.57 -3.70
CA SER A 198 3.48 7.83 -4.95
C SER A 198 2.16 7.41 -5.61
N VAL A 199 1.17 6.95 -4.83
CA VAL A 199 -0.13 6.51 -5.36
C VAL A 199 -0.86 7.64 -6.09
N ASP A 200 -0.94 8.84 -5.49
CA ASP A 200 -1.59 9.99 -6.14
C ASP A 200 -0.88 10.38 -7.44
N ARG A 201 0.46 10.44 -7.42
CA ARG A 201 1.27 10.76 -8.60
C ARG A 201 1.06 9.75 -9.73
N ASP A 202 1.25 8.47 -9.44
CA ASP A 202 1.31 7.42 -10.45
C ASP A 202 -0.06 7.21 -11.12
N ARG A 203 -1.14 7.25 -10.35
CA ARG A 203 -2.52 7.18 -10.89
C ARG A 203 -2.82 8.36 -11.80
N HIS A 204 -2.47 9.57 -11.38
CA HIS A 204 -2.62 10.77 -12.21
C HIS A 204 -1.83 10.66 -13.51
N GLU A 205 -0.55 10.33 -13.43
CA GLU A 205 0.29 10.16 -14.62
C GLU A 205 -0.29 9.14 -15.60
N GLY A 206 -0.79 8.02 -15.10
CA GLY A 206 -1.43 6.98 -15.92
C GLY A 206 -2.67 7.51 -16.66
N ILE A 207 -3.56 8.21 -15.96
CA ILE A 207 -4.76 8.82 -16.56
C ILE A 207 -4.36 9.82 -17.63
N GLN A 208 -3.50 10.80 -17.31
CA GLN A 208 -3.13 11.88 -18.20
C GLN A 208 -2.37 11.37 -19.44
N GLU A 209 -1.54 10.35 -19.29
CA GLU A 209 -0.84 9.73 -20.40
C GLU A 209 -1.81 9.08 -21.40
N VAL A 210 -2.82 8.36 -20.93
CA VAL A 210 -3.86 7.78 -21.78
C VAL A 210 -4.66 8.85 -22.49
N LEU A 211 -5.15 9.86 -21.77
CA LEU A 211 -5.92 10.95 -22.38
C LEU A 211 -5.12 11.64 -23.49
N LYS A 212 -3.84 11.93 -23.25
CA LYS A 212 -2.95 12.53 -24.23
C LYS A 212 -2.75 11.64 -25.47
N LYS A 213 -2.58 10.32 -25.27
CA LYS A 213 -2.37 9.35 -26.36
C LYS A 213 -3.66 9.03 -27.12
N SER A 214 -4.81 9.25 -26.55
CA SER A 214 -6.11 8.89 -27.13
C SER A 214 -6.46 9.66 -28.41
N GLY A 215 -5.79 10.77 -28.68
CA GLY A 215 -6.12 11.67 -29.79
C GLY A 215 -7.41 12.47 -29.56
N GLY A 216 -8.04 12.34 -28.40
CA GLY A 216 -9.21 13.10 -28.01
C GLY A 216 -8.89 14.53 -27.56
N ASN A 217 -9.91 15.37 -27.48
CA ASN A 217 -9.78 16.73 -26.94
C ASN A 217 -10.33 16.78 -25.50
N TRP A 218 -9.43 16.61 -24.53
CA TRP A 218 -9.76 16.57 -23.10
C TRP A 218 -9.30 17.84 -22.38
N GLU A 219 -10.19 18.38 -21.55
CA GLU A 219 -9.89 19.39 -20.53
C GLU A 219 -9.98 18.71 -19.16
N THR A 220 -8.91 18.71 -18.35
CA THR A 220 -8.94 18.14 -17.02
C THR A 220 -9.07 19.24 -15.96
N VAL A 221 -10.05 19.09 -15.08
CA VAL A 221 -10.21 19.88 -13.86
C VAL A 221 -9.84 18.99 -12.68
N GLU A 222 -8.81 19.37 -11.94
CA GLU A 222 -8.33 18.62 -10.78
C GLU A 222 -8.86 19.21 -9.48
N VAL A 223 -9.31 18.35 -8.57
CA VAL A 223 -9.66 18.69 -7.19
C VAL A 223 -9.04 17.68 -6.25
N VAL A 224 -8.71 18.09 -5.02
CA VAL A 224 -8.03 17.21 -4.05
C VAL A 224 -9.05 16.65 -3.06
N GLY A 225 -9.45 15.39 -3.28
CA GLY A 225 -10.41 14.65 -2.45
C GLY A 225 -9.76 13.93 -1.26
N ARG A 226 -8.42 13.81 -1.22
CA ARG A 226 -7.63 13.21 -0.12
C ARG A 226 -8.01 11.75 0.20
N TRP A 227 -8.60 11.02 -0.76
CA TRP A 227 -9.12 9.66 -0.58
C TRP A 227 -10.17 9.56 0.54
N ASP A 228 -10.93 10.64 0.79
CA ASP A 228 -11.94 10.73 1.83
C ASP A 228 -13.30 11.12 1.25
N ASP A 229 -14.34 10.37 1.60
CA ASP A 229 -15.69 10.55 1.04
C ASP A 229 -16.27 11.93 1.32
N GLY A 230 -16.10 12.43 2.53
CA GLY A 230 -16.63 13.74 2.91
C GLY A 230 -15.93 14.89 2.19
N THR A 231 -14.61 14.82 2.12
CA THR A 231 -13.77 15.78 1.40
C THR A 231 -14.08 15.75 -0.10
N ALA A 232 -14.12 14.54 -0.70
CA ALA A 232 -14.44 14.36 -2.11
C ALA A 232 -15.84 14.91 -2.45
N GLN A 233 -16.86 14.59 -1.63
CA GLN A 233 -18.22 15.11 -1.82
C GLN A 233 -18.24 16.64 -1.84
N LYS A 234 -17.53 17.27 -0.90
CA LYS A 234 -17.45 18.74 -0.83
C LYS A 234 -16.77 19.35 -2.06
N VAL A 235 -15.55 18.90 -2.39
CA VAL A 235 -14.77 19.51 -3.48
C VAL A 235 -15.39 19.24 -4.85
N VAL A 236 -16.08 18.11 -5.03
CA VAL A 236 -16.83 17.79 -6.25
C VAL A 236 -18.08 18.66 -6.36
N ALA A 237 -18.83 18.88 -5.28
CA ALA A 237 -19.96 19.81 -5.28
C ALA A 237 -19.53 21.24 -5.65
N ASP A 238 -18.41 21.71 -5.06
CA ASP A 238 -17.81 23.01 -5.38
C ASP A 238 -17.40 23.08 -6.87
N ALA A 239 -16.75 22.03 -7.40
CA ALA A 239 -16.37 21.97 -8.82
C ALA A 239 -17.59 21.99 -9.75
N ILE A 240 -18.66 21.25 -9.43
CA ILE A 240 -19.92 21.28 -10.20
C ILE A 240 -20.55 22.67 -10.15
N ALA A 241 -20.55 23.34 -9.00
CA ALA A 241 -21.09 24.70 -8.88
C ALA A 241 -20.37 25.70 -9.79
N VAL A 242 -19.04 25.57 -9.96
CA VAL A 242 -18.20 26.44 -10.80
C VAL A 242 -18.32 26.06 -12.29
N HIS A 243 -18.04 24.80 -12.61
CA HIS A 243 -17.88 24.34 -14.00
C HIS A 243 -19.18 23.88 -14.65
N LYS A 244 -20.27 23.71 -13.88
CA LYS A 244 -21.62 23.31 -14.28
C LYS A 244 -21.72 21.87 -14.78
N ARG A 245 -20.82 21.42 -15.64
CA ARG A 245 -20.88 20.10 -16.26
C ARG A 245 -19.49 19.50 -16.46
N PHE A 246 -19.42 18.20 -16.24
CA PHE A 246 -18.33 17.33 -16.63
C PHE A 246 -18.86 16.23 -17.56
N ASP A 247 -17.99 15.64 -18.37
CA ASP A 247 -18.33 14.58 -19.33
C ASP A 247 -17.83 13.21 -18.86
N GLY A 248 -16.89 13.20 -17.91
CA GLY A 248 -16.38 12.01 -17.24
C GLY A 248 -15.76 12.36 -15.89
N VAL A 249 -15.65 11.39 -15.01
CA VAL A 249 -15.02 11.54 -13.69
C VAL A 249 -14.04 10.42 -13.45
N SER A 250 -12.83 10.76 -12.99
CA SER A 250 -11.88 9.82 -12.40
C SER A 250 -11.67 10.17 -10.95
N VAL A 251 -11.78 9.19 -10.05
CA VAL A 251 -11.66 9.42 -8.62
C VAL A 251 -10.73 8.40 -7.98
N GLN A 252 -9.66 8.89 -7.39
CA GLN A 252 -8.61 8.06 -6.79
C GLN A 252 -8.99 7.50 -5.42
N GLY A 253 -10.13 7.89 -4.87
CA GLY A 253 -10.70 7.53 -3.56
C GLY A 253 -11.64 8.64 -3.08
N GLY A 254 -12.63 8.27 -2.26
CA GLY A 254 -13.81 9.12 -2.01
C GLY A 254 -14.83 9.01 -3.14
N SER A 255 -14.88 7.84 -3.78
CA SER A 255 -15.72 7.58 -4.95
C SER A 255 -17.20 7.60 -4.57
N THR A 256 -17.53 7.11 -3.38
CA THR A 256 -18.90 7.17 -2.83
C THR A 256 -19.35 8.62 -2.65
N GLY A 257 -18.53 9.45 -2.03
CA GLY A 257 -18.78 10.87 -1.83
C GLY A 257 -18.89 11.64 -3.15
N THR A 258 -18.05 11.30 -4.13
CA THR A 258 -18.08 11.88 -5.48
C THR A 258 -19.42 11.64 -6.16
N VAL A 259 -19.93 10.41 -6.19
CA VAL A 259 -21.23 10.10 -6.81
C VAL A 259 -22.36 10.74 -6.03
N ARG A 260 -22.31 10.80 -4.70
CA ARG A 260 -23.30 11.53 -3.89
C ARG A 260 -23.34 13.02 -4.22
N ALA A 261 -22.18 13.66 -4.41
CA ALA A 261 -22.13 15.06 -4.82
C ALA A 261 -22.82 15.28 -6.18
N MET A 262 -22.64 14.36 -7.13
CA MET A 262 -23.33 14.44 -8.42
C MET A 262 -24.86 14.32 -8.26
N ILE A 263 -25.33 13.39 -7.42
CA ILE A 263 -26.77 13.22 -7.12
C ILE A 263 -27.34 14.47 -6.47
N ASP A 264 -26.69 14.97 -5.42
CA ASP A 264 -27.15 16.16 -4.65
C ASP A 264 -27.19 17.42 -5.52
N ALA A 265 -26.20 17.58 -6.40
CA ALA A 265 -26.14 18.69 -7.36
C ALA A 265 -27.05 18.50 -8.58
N LYS A 266 -27.74 17.38 -8.70
CA LYS A 266 -28.53 17.00 -9.91
C LYS A 266 -27.70 17.07 -11.18
N HIS A 267 -26.40 16.76 -11.09
CA HIS A 267 -25.53 16.64 -12.23
C HIS A 267 -25.93 15.40 -13.05
N PRO A 268 -26.00 15.48 -14.38
CA PRO A 268 -26.27 14.30 -15.20
C PRO A 268 -25.25 13.19 -14.90
N PHE A 269 -25.70 11.94 -14.85
CA PHE A 269 -24.76 10.83 -14.72
C PHE A 269 -23.85 10.76 -15.95
N VAL A 270 -22.58 10.58 -15.69
CA VAL A 270 -21.51 10.43 -16.68
C VAL A 270 -20.64 9.24 -16.30
N PRO A 271 -19.79 8.73 -17.20
CA PRO A 271 -18.86 7.67 -16.85
C PRO A 271 -17.94 8.03 -15.67
N VAL A 272 -17.85 7.14 -14.67
CA VAL A 272 -17.05 7.32 -13.46
C VAL A 272 -16.08 6.14 -13.29
N GLY A 273 -14.78 6.42 -13.27
CA GLY A 273 -13.74 5.49 -12.85
C GLY A 273 -13.38 5.74 -11.38
N GLY A 274 -13.46 4.71 -10.52
CA GLY A 274 -13.24 4.87 -9.09
C GLY A 274 -12.68 3.64 -8.39
N GLU A 275 -12.49 3.77 -7.08
CA GLU A 275 -11.89 2.79 -6.18
C GLU A 275 -12.84 1.64 -5.80
N THR A 276 -12.34 0.70 -5.00
CA THR A 276 -13.05 -0.52 -4.55
C THR A 276 -13.93 -0.30 -3.32
N GLU A 277 -14.45 0.91 -3.15
CA GLU A 277 -15.35 1.27 -2.06
C GLU A 277 -16.70 0.56 -2.20
N ASN A 278 -17.18 -0.02 -1.12
CA ASN A 278 -18.47 -0.72 -1.10
C ASN A 278 -19.63 0.20 -1.47
N GLY A 279 -19.64 1.42 -0.93
CA GLY A 279 -20.67 2.44 -1.23
C GLY A 279 -20.67 2.86 -2.70
N PHE A 280 -19.49 3.07 -3.29
CA PHE A 280 -19.38 3.37 -4.72
C PHE A 280 -19.99 2.26 -5.57
N ARG A 281 -19.61 1.00 -5.32
CA ARG A 281 -20.12 -0.16 -6.06
C ARG A 281 -21.63 -0.36 -5.88
N LYS A 282 -22.16 -0.08 -4.67
CA LYS A 282 -23.63 -0.05 -4.43
C LYS A 282 -24.32 1.00 -5.30
N LEU A 283 -23.78 2.23 -5.32
CA LEU A 283 -24.33 3.33 -6.12
C LEU A 283 -24.26 3.02 -7.63
N CYS A 284 -23.17 2.44 -8.11
CA CYS A 284 -23.04 2.00 -9.51
C CYS A 284 -24.13 0.99 -9.87
N SER A 285 -24.35 -0.03 -9.02
CA SER A 285 -25.43 -1.00 -9.22
C SER A 285 -26.83 -0.37 -9.16
N GLN A 286 -27.06 0.53 -8.20
CA GLN A 286 -28.35 1.18 -7.97
C GLN A 286 -28.78 2.08 -9.14
N TYR A 287 -27.86 2.90 -9.63
CA TYR A 287 -28.14 3.94 -10.63
C TYR A 287 -27.76 3.55 -12.07
N SER A 288 -27.39 2.28 -12.30
CA SER A 288 -27.03 1.77 -13.63
C SER A 288 -28.15 2.00 -14.65
N LYS A 289 -29.42 1.75 -14.27
CA LYS A 289 -30.60 1.96 -15.14
C LYS A 289 -30.92 3.43 -15.37
N GLU A 290 -30.39 4.33 -14.54
CA GLU A 290 -30.55 5.78 -14.66
C GLU A 290 -29.41 6.43 -15.44
N GLY A 291 -28.46 5.61 -15.95
CA GLY A 291 -27.38 6.04 -16.83
C GLY A 291 -26.02 6.25 -16.16
N LEU A 292 -25.89 5.96 -14.85
CA LEU A 292 -24.58 5.93 -14.21
C LEU A 292 -23.79 4.72 -14.73
N LYS A 293 -22.67 4.98 -15.41
CA LYS A 293 -21.73 3.95 -15.83
C LYS A 293 -20.47 4.01 -14.96
N CYS A 294 -20.01 2.86 -14.50
CA CYS A 294 -18.85 2.80 -13.62
C CYS A 294 -17.81 1.76 -14.07
N THR A 295 -16.55 2.07 -13.79
CA THR A 295 -15.52 1.05 -13.52
C THR A 295 -14.99 1.26 -12.12
N SER A 296 -14.91 0.20 -11.35
CA SER A 296 -14.32 0.21 -10.00
C SER A 296 -13.09 -0.69 -10.01
N ALA A 297 -11.95 -0.11 -9.79
CA ALA A 297 -10.69 -0.83 -9.79
C ALA A 297 -9.78 -0.34 -8.67
N GLY A 298 -9.03 -1.26 -8.04
CA GLY A 298 -8.11 -0.92 -6.97
C GLY A 298 -7.64 -2.13 -6.21
N THR A 299 -6.96 -1.89 -5.10
CA THR A 299 -6.50 -2.93 -4.18
C THR A 299 -7.02 -2.63 -2.78
N GLY A 300 -7.65 -3.64 -2.19
CA GLY A 300 -8.15 -3.53 -0.82
C GLY A 300 -7.03 -3.38 0.21
N PRO A 301 -7.39 -2.95 1.42
CA PRO A 301 -6.45 -2.76 2.53
C PRO A 301 -5.65 -4.00 2.93
N ALA A 302 -6.09 -5.20 2.53
CA ALA A 302 -5.42 -6.47 2.83
C ALA A 302 -4.00 -6.60 2.27
N GLN A 303 -3.57 -5.73 1.37
CA GLN A 303 -2.18 -5.68 0.90
C GLN A 303 -1.16 -5.49 2.04
N VAL A 304 -1.54 -4.89 3.17
CA VAL A 304 -0.69 -4.80 4.36
C VAL A 304 -0.30 -6.18 4.92
N ALA A 305 -1.21 -7.15 4.84
CA ALA A 305 -0.92 -8.52 5.28
C ALA A 305 0.14 -9.18 4.39
N VAL A 306 0.12 -8.91 3.07
CA VAL A 306 1.18 -9.37 2.16
C VAL A 306 2.52 -8.71 2.50
N ALA A 307 2.52 -7.41 2.83
CA ALA A 307 3.74 -6.72 3.24
C ALA A 307 4.32 -7.28 4.54
N ILE A 308 3.49 -7.59 5.54
CA ILE A 308 3.93 -8.26 6.78
C ILE A 308 4.45 -9.67 6.49
N LYS A 309 3.75 -10.45 5.65
CA LYS A 309 4.19 -11.78 5.21
C LYS A 309 5.56 -11.71 4.53
N THR A 310 5.76 -10.72 3.66
CA THR A 310 7.05 -10.48 2.98
C THR A 310 8.16 -10.15 3.97
N ALA A 311 7.88 -9.30 4.97
CA ALA A 311 8.84 -8.99 6.03
C ALA A 311 9.25 -10.24 6.82
N ILE A 312 8.30 -11.11 7.18
CA ILE A 312 8.56 -12.38 7.87
C ILE A 312 9.40 -13.31 6.99
N ALA A 313 9.04 -13.49 5.71
CA ALA A 313 9.79 -14.34 4.78
C ALA A 313 11.25 -13.87 4.63
N ALA A 314 11.46 -12.56 4.51
CA ALA A 314 12.80 -11.98 4.44
C ALA A 314 13.60 -12.19 5.75
N LEU A 315 12.96 -12.09 6.93
CA LEU A 315 13.58 -12.40 8.23
C LEU A 315 13.94 -13.88 8.36
N GLU A 316 13.16 -14.78 7.78
CA GLU A 316 13.42 -16.22 7.73
C GLU A 316 14.53 -16.58 6.72
N GLY A 317 15.11 -15.57 6.02
CA GLY A 317 16.17 -15.78 5.03
C GLY A 317 15.65 -16.28 3.67
N GLU A 318 14.35 -16.14 3.41
CA GLU A 318 13.79 -16.51 2.11
C GLU A 318 14.12 -15.45 1.04
N VAL A 319 14.24 -15.91 -0.21
CA VAL A 319 14.39 -15.02 -1.37
C VAL A 319 13.08 -14.30 -1.64
N VAL A 320 13.10 -12.98 -1.74
CA VAL A 320 11.92 -12.14 -2.04
C VAL A 320 12.21 -11.15 -3.16
N PRO A 321 11.25 -10.83 -4.04
CA PRO A 321 11.43 -9.76 -5.02
C PRO A 321 11.57 -8.40 -4.32
N GLN A 322 12.41 -7.55 -4.86
CA GLN A 322 12.52 -6.14 -4.43
C GLN A 322 11.20 -5.40 -4.62
N SER A 323 10.46 -5.70 -5.67
CA SER A 323 9.14 -5.13 -5.94
C SER A 323 8.14 -6.25 -6.25
N ILE A 324 7.10 -6.35 -5.42
CA ILE A 324 6.06 -7.38 -5.49
C ILE A 324 4.79 -6.77 -6.10
N SER A 325 4.29 -7.41 -7.15
CA SER A 325 3.05 -7.05 -7.83
C SER A 325 1.85 -7.77 -7.21
N LEU A 326 0.85 -7.00 -6.82
CA LEU A 326 -0.44 -7.52 -6.37
C LEU A 326 -1.49 -7.42 -7.49
N PRO A 327 -2.47 -8.33 -7.53
CA PRO A 327 -3.55 -8.24 -8.50
C PRO A 327 -4.51 -7.10 -8.19
N LEU A 328 -5.06 -6.47 -9.24
CA LEU A 328 -6.15 -5.52 -9.14
C LEU A 328 -7.49 -6.24 -9.04
N SER A 329 -8.39 -5.73 -8.20
CA SER A 329 -9.82 -6.06 -8.25
C SER A 329 -10.49 -5.08 -9.23
N VAL A 330 -11.03 -5.58 -10.33
CA VAL A 330 -11.69 -4.76 -11.35
C VAL A 330 -13.12 -5.25 -11.53
N VAL A 331 -14.08 -4.34 -11.49
CA VAL A 331 -15.48 -4.59 -11.80
C VAL A 331 -16.02 -3.42 -12.64
N GLU A 332 -16.71 -3.73 -13.73
CA GLU A 332 -17.33 -2.75 -14.62
C GLU A 332 -18.82 -3.03 -14.80
N ASP A 333 -19.58 -2.02 -15.17
CA ASP A 333 -20.97 -2.23 -15.60
C ASP A 333 -21.06 -3.26 -16.75
N PRO A 334 -22.01 -4.20 -16.67
CA PRO A 334 -23.10 -4.35 -15.69
C PRO A 334 -22.81 -5.35 -14.54
N ASP A 335 -21.54 -5.65 -14.24
CA ASP A 335 -21.15 -6.80 -13.40
C ASP A 335 -21.12 -6.50 -11.88
N PHE A 336 -21.70 -5.38 -11.43
CA PHE A 336 -21.85 -5.10 -10.00
C PHE A 336 -22.93 -6.00 -9.37
N LYS A 337 -22.52 -6.95 -8.49
CA LYS A 337 -23.39 -7.93 -7.86
C LYS A 337 -23.23 -7.94 -6.33
N ASP A 338 -24.36 -7.96 -5.62
CA ASP A 338 -24.36 -8.11 -4.15
C ASP A 338 -23.86 -9.50 -3.74
N GLY A 339 -23.04 -9.52 -2.71
CA GLY A 339 -22.38 -10.74 -2.20
C GLY A 339 -21.14 -11.17 -2.97
N ASP A 340 -20.76 -10.43 -4.03
CA ASP A 340 -19.59 -10.69 -4.86
C ASP A 340 -18.72 -9.43 -4.98
N SER A 341 -19.15 -8.45 -5.77
CA SER A 341 -18.40 -7.22 -6.00
C SER A 341 -18.72 -6.11 -4.99
N PHE A 342 -19.84 -6.17 -4.33
CA PHE A 342 -20.19 -5.35 -3.16
C PHE A 342 -21.01 -6.16 -2.15
N TYR A 343 -21.20 -5.61 -0.95
CA TYR A 343 -21.94 -6.27 0.15
C TYR A 343 -22.96 -5.29 0.73
N SER A 344 -24.26 -5.57 0.47
CA SER A 344 -25.36 -4.72 0.92
C SER A 344 -25.45 -4.58 2.45
N LYS A 345 -25.00 -5.61 3.19
CA LYS A 345 -24.99 -5.65 4.66
C LYS A 345 -23.81 -4.90 5.29
N GLU A 346 -22.76 -4.62 4.52
CA GLU A 346 -21.60 -3.87 5.00
C GLU A 346 -21.80 -2.37 4.82
N THR A 347 -21.09 -1.58 5.61
CA THR A 347 -21.12 -0.11 5.50
C THR A 347 -20.57 0.36 4.15
N ASP A 348 -20.96 1.56 3.72
CA ASP A 348 -20.46 2.15 2.49
C ASP A 348 -18.95 2.41 2.54
N ASN A 349 -18.43 2.64 3.73
CA ASN A 349 -17.01 2.90 3.99
C ASN A 349 -16.15 1.62 4.03
N PHE A 350 -16.74 0.45 3.85
CA PHE A 350 -16.00 -0.80 3.75
C PHE A 350 -15.32 -0.88 2.38
N PHE A 351 -14.05 -1.29 2.35
CA PHE A 351 -13.35 -1.57 1.10
C PHE A 351 -13.42 -3.05 0.77
N VAL A 352 -13.83 -3.35 -0.45
CA VAL A 352 -13.86 -4.71 -0.99
C VAL A 352 -12.45 -5.12 -1.42
N GLY A 353 -12.15 -6.42 -1.40
CA GLY A 353 -10.83 -6.93 -1.81
C GLY A 353 -9.91 -7.23 -0.62
N ASN A 354 -10.42 -8.01 0.35
CA ASN A 354 -9.68 -8.40 1.56
C ASN A 354 -9.06 -9.81 1.43
N SER A 355 -8.83 -10.28 0.22
CA SER A 355 -8.37 -11.61 -0.06
C SER A 355 -7.24 -11.61 -1.08
N PHE A 356 -6.16 -12.33 -0.73
CA PHE A 356 -5.07 -12.72 -1.62
C PHE A 356 -4.87 -14.24 -1.49
N PRO A 357 -5.71 -15.07 -2.16
CA PRO A 357 -5.71 -16.52 -1.98
C PRO A 357 -4.36 -17.17 -2.24
N THR A 358 -3.61 -16.67 -3.24
CA THR A 358 -2.25 -17.14 -3.56
C THR A 358 -1.26 -16.87 -2.43
N CYS A 359 -1.57 -15.95 -1.51
CA CYS A 359 -0.77 -15.65 -0.32
C CYS A 359 -1.32 -16.32 0.95
N GLY A 360 -2.41 -17.08 0.87
CA GLY A 360 -3.09 -17.64 2.03
C GLY A 360 -3.79 -16.57 2.88
N ILE A 361 -4.10 -15.41 2.31
CA ILE A 361 -4.74 -14.29 2.99
C ILE A 361 -6.19 -14.23 2.53
N ASN A 362 -7.11 -14.44 3.46
CA ASN A 362 -8.55 -14.37 3.19
C ASN A 362 -9.29 -13.99 4.48
N PHE A 363 -9.71 -12.74 4.59
CA PHE A 363 -10.41 -12.22 5.75
C PHE A 363 -11.87 -11.92 5.43
N THR A 364 -12.75 -12.33 6.33
CA THR A 364 -14.13 -11.84 6.36
C THR A 364 -14.17 -10.40 6.88
N ALA A 365 -15.23 -9.67 6.52
CA ALA A 365 -15.44 -8.32 7.06
C ALA A 365 -15.49 -8.33 8.60
N GLN A 366 -16.10 -9.35 9.20
CA GLN A 366 -16.21 -9.48 10.67
C GLN A 366 -14.83 -9.63 11.34
N GLU A 367 -13.93 -10.44 10.78
CA GLU A 367 -12.57 -10.62 11.32
C GLU A 367 -11.77 -9.33 11.31
N ILE A 368 -11.91 -8.53 10.25
CA ILE A 368 -11.25 -7.23 10.13
C ILE A 368 -11.90 -6.21 11.06
N MET A 369 -13.21 -6.00 10.94
CA MET A 369 -13.92 -4.94 11.66
C MET A 369 -14.01 -5.18 13.16
N GLY A 370 -13.79 -6.42 13.62
CA GLY A 370 -13.65 -6.78 15.04
C GLY A 370 -12.35 -6.30 15.68
N GLN A 371 -11.35 -5.88 14.89
CA GLN A 371 -10.07 -5.40 15.41
C GLN A 371 -10.12 -3.94 15.87
N SER A 372 -9.25 -3.60 16.83
CA SER A 372 -9.11 -2.23 17.33
C SER A 372 -8.65 -1.28 16.20
N LYS A 373 -9.24 -0.10 16.16
CA LYS A 373 -8.88 1.00 15.22
C LYS A 373 -7.69 1.83 15.73
N ALA A 374 -7.39 1.77 17.02
CA ALA A 374 -6.33 2.57 17.64
C ALA A 374 -4.94 2.04 17.29
N ASP A 375 -3.95 2.92 17.30
CA ASP A 375 -2.53 2.57 17.35
C ASP A 375 -2.24 1.79 18.64
N GLN A 376 -1.14 1.06 18.69
CA GLN A 376 -0.74 0.28 19.86
C GLN A 376 0.61 0.73 20.39
#